data_3a0f38c2518360c0de7eb3c1ac360465
#
_entry.id   3a0f38c2518360c0de7eb3c1ac360465
#
_cell.length_a   1.000
_cell.length_b   1.000
_cell.length_c   1.000
_cell.angle_alpha   90.00
_cell.angle_beta   90.00
_cell.angle_gamma   90.00
#
_symmetry.space_group_name_H-M   'P 1'
#
loop_
_entity.id
_entity.type
_entity.pdbx_description
1 polymer ?
#
loop_
_entity_poly.entity_id
_entity_poly.type
_entity_poly.pdbx_seq_one_letter_code
_entity_poly.pdbx_strand_id
1 'polypeptide(L)'
;LKPNMILKQNIPYAALIYSALDLCEVMLTRSQTLYPFAVMSIENDIQSVFPLDMDDQAQGGMIENLQLQLAERRMYTENTISLLVYAATVSTPMGEHSDAIIFNITDSNGENTVTLYPYFHEQECIKLGAPFTCDFSD
;
A
#
# COMPACT_ATOMS: atom_id res chain seq x y z
N LEU A 1 -20.43 19.60 8.14
CA LEU A 1 -20.11 19.70 9.44
C LEU A 1 -19.35 18.55 9.90
N LYS A 2 -19.99 17.53 10.28
CA LYS A 2 -19.35 16.35 10.77
C LYS A 2 -18.46 15.63 9.79
N PRO A 3 -18.78 15.62 8.49
CA PRO A 3 -17.88 15.03 7.52
C PRO A 3 -16.48 15.61 7.53
N ASN A 4 -16.37 16.92 7.82
CA ASN A 4 -15.05 17.55 7.87
C ASN A 4 -14.22 17.03 9.01
N MET A 5 -14.85 16.73 10.13
CA MET A 5 -14.13 16.19 11.27
C MET A 5 -13.61 14.78 10.98
N ILE A 6 -14.42 13.98 10.30
CA ILE A 6 -14.01 12.63 9.93
C ILE A 6 -12.82 12.68 9.00
N LEU A 7 -12.83 13.58 8.03
CA LEU A 7 -11.72 13.71 7.11
C LEU A 7 -10.43 14.09 7.84
N LYS A 8 -10.52 14.94 8.85
CA LYS A 8 -9.34 15.33 9.60
C LYS A 8 -8.72 14.15 10.34
N GLN A 9 -9.55 13.26 10.85
CA GLN A 9 -9.05 12.11 11.58
C GLN A 9 -8.31 11.14 10.69
N ASN A 10 -8.65 11.10 9.41
CA ASN A 10 -8.07 10.16 8.47
C ASN A 10 -6.99 10.77 7.58
N ILE A 11 -6.67 12.04 7.76
CA ILE A 11 -5.72 12.73 6.90
C ILE A 11 -4.39 12.01 6.77
N PRO A 12 -3.75 11.53 7.86
CA PRO A 12 -2.45 10.87 7.70
C PRO A 12 -2.51 9.64 6.80
N TYR A 13 -3.55 8.82 6.99
CA TYR A 13 -3.71 7.65 6.14
C TYR A 13 -4.09 8.03 4.72
N ALA A 14 -4.96 9.02 4.57
CA ALA A 14 -5.37 9.46 3.24
C ALA A 14 -4.19 9.97 2.44
N ALA A 15 -3.30 10.74 3.05
CA ALA A 15 -2.13 11.26 2.37
C ALA A 15 -1.21 10.14 1.93
N LEU A 16 -0.99 9.14 2.79
CA LEU A 16 -0.18 7.98 2.45
C LEU A 16 -0.81 7.19 1.30
N ILE A 17 -2.11 6.96 1.39
CA ILE A 17 -2.82 6.19 0.38
C ILE A 17 -2.78 6.90 -0.96
N TYR A 18 -3.04 8.20 -1.00
CA TYR A 18 -3.00 8.95 -2.25
C TYR A 18 -1.60 8.97 -2.86
N SER A 19 -0.57 9.13 -2.02
CA SER A 19 0.80 9.09 -2.49
C SER A 19 1.12 7.73 -3.11
N ALA A 20 0.66 6.66 -2.47
CA ALA A 20 0.88 5.31 -2.96
C ALA A 20 0.09 5.04 -4.23
N LEU A 21 -1.15 5.49 -4.30
CA LEU A 21 -1.98 5.29 -5.49
C LEU A 21 -1.40 6.00 -6.70
N ASP A 22 -0.84 7.19 -6.51
CA ASP A 22 -0.18 7.90 -7.60
C ASP A 22 0.97 7.09 -8.17
N LEU A 23 1.78 6.50 -7.32
CA LEU A 23 2.89 5.65 -7.74
C LEU A 23 2.39 4.38 -8.45
N CYS A 24 1.34 3.77 -7.91
CA CYS A 24 0.75 2.59 -8.53
C CYS A 24 0.27 2.89 -9.94
N GLU A 25 -0.39 4.02 -10.10
CA GLU A 25 -0.90 4.42 -11.41
C GLU A 25 0.23 4.61 -12.41
N VAL A 26 1.30 5.27 -11.99
CA VAL A 26 2.47 5.47 -12.85
C VAL A 26 3.08 4.13 -13.25
N MET A 27 3.29 3.24 -12.29
CA MET A 27 3.88 1.93 -12.57
C MET A 27 3.02 1.09 -13.52
N LEU A 28 1.73 1.01 -13.22
CA LEU A 28 0.82 0.19 -14.02
C LEU A 28 0.61 0.76 -15.42
N THR A 29 0.61 2.08 -15.54
CA THR A 29 0.43 2.71 -16.84
C THR A 29 1.67 2.57 -17.71
N ARG A 30 2.86 2.75 -17.12
CA ARG A 30 4.10 2.75 -17.89
C ARG A 30 4.70 1.37 -18.10
N SER A 31 4.72 0.56 -17.05
CA SER A 31 5.37 -0.76 -17.12
C SER A 31 4.38 -1.91 -17.13
N GLN A 32 3.12 -1.63 -16.87
CA GLN A 32 2.09 -2.66 -16.72
C GLN A 32 2.40 -3.66 -15.60
N THR A 33 3.34 -3.32 -14.75
CA THR A 33 3.74 -4.15 -13.62
C THR A 33 3.87 -3.29 -12.40
N LEU A 34 3.29 -3.74 -11.30
CA LEU A 34 3.42 -3.07 -10.02
C LEU A 34 4.48 -3.80 -9.21
N TYR A 35 5.62 -3.14 -9.00
CA TYR A 35 6.66 -3.68 -8.14
C TYR A 35 6.39 -3.26 -6.70
N PRO A 36 6.69 -4.12 -5.73
CA PRO A 36 6.48 -3.76 -4.33
C PRO A 36 7.24 -2.50 -3.94
N PHE A 37 6.61 -1.67 -3.15
CA PHE A 37 7.24 -0.48 -2.58
C PHE A 37 6.52 -0.13 -1.28
N ALA A 38 7.04 0.84 -0.57
CA ALA A 38 6.41 1.29 0.66
C ALA A 38 6.41 2.81 0.72
N VAL A 39 5.53 3.34 1.55
CA VAL A 39 5.46 4.77 1.85
C VAL A 39 5.40 4.90 3.36
N MET A 40 6.15 5.82 3.90
CA MET A 40 6.17 6.06 5.35
C MET A 40 5.85 7.51 5.63
N SER A 41 5.15 7.71 6.73
CA SER A 41 4.98 9.04 7.30
C SER A 41 5.79 9.10 8.58
N ILE A 42 6.80 9.96 8.61
CA ILE A 42 7.64 10.17 9.77
C ILE A 42 7.51 11.64 10.13
N GLU A 43 6.90 11.93 11.27
CA GLU A 43 6.69 13.30 11.72
C GLU A 43 6.05 14.17 10.63
N ASN A 44 5.02 13.64 9.98
CA ASN A 44 4.27 14.29 8.90
C ASN A 44 5.04 14.46 7.60
N ASP A 45 6.23 13.87 7.50
CA ASP A 45 7.00 13.87 6.27
C ASP A 45 6.80 12.54 5.58
N ILE A 46 6.39 12.56 4.31
CA ILE A 46 6.09 11.35 3.58
C ILE A 46 7.27 10.97 2.71
N GLN A 47 7.73 9.73 2.87
CA GLN A 47 8.87 9.20 2.15
C GLN A 47 8.49 7.90 1.45
N SER A 48 8.96 7.73 0.23
CA SER A 48 8.81 6.47 -0.49
C SER A 48 10.02 5.59 -0.21
N VAL A 49 9.78 4.29 -0.10
CA VAL A 49 10.83 3.32 0.19
C VAL A 49 10.76 2.22 -0.87
N PHE A 50 11.90 1.91 -1.48
CA PHE A 50 11.97 0.91 -2.52
C PHE A 50 12.87 -0.23 -2.10
N PRO A 51 12.65 -1.44 -2.67
CA PRO A 51 13.52 -2.56 -2.34
C PRO A 51 14.97 -2.28 -2.78
N LEU A 52 15.90 -2.79 -2.01
CA LEU A 52 17.30 -2.73 -2.38
C LEU A 52 17.58 -3.90 -3.33
N ASP A 53 18.49 -3.67 -4.28
CA ASP A 53 18.90 -4.72 -5.23
C ASP A 53 17.69 -5.38 -5.89
N MET A 54 17.02 -4.62 -6.74
CA MET A 54 15.83 -5.11 -7.42
C MET A 54 16.14 -6.11 -8.54
N ASP A 55 17.40 -6.28 -8.90
CA ASP A 55 17.77 -7.20 -9.94
C ASP A 55 17.56 -8.63 -9.47
N ASP A 56 16.87 -9.42 -10.27
CA ASP A 56 16.67 -10.84 -10.04
C ASP A 56 15.93 -11.21 -8.77
N GLN A 57 15.23 -10.29 -8.14
CA GLN A 57 14.47 -10.62 -6.95
C GLN A 57 13.03 -10.96 -7.30
N ALA A 58 12.55 -12.08 -6.74
CA ALA A 58 11.15 -12.40 -6.80
C ALA A 58 10.37 -11.43 -5.92
N GLN A 59 9.08 -11.29 -6.18
CA GLN A 59 8.23 -10.38 -5.43
C GLN A 59 8.33 -10.60 -3.92
N GLY A 60 8.35 -11.88 -3.50
CA GLY A 60 8.46 -12.21 -2.08
C GLY A 60 9.72 -11.64 -1.44
N GLY A 61 10.84 -11.71 -2.15
CA GLY A 61 12.10 -11.16 -1.66
C GLY A 61 12.05 -9.65 -1.53
N MET A 62 11.42 -8.99 -2.49
CA MET A 62 11.25 -7.54 -2.44
C MET A 62 10.40 -7.14 -1.24
N ILE A 63 9.32 -7.87 -0.98
CA ILE A 63 8.44 -7.60 0.15
C ILE A 63 9.19 -7.78 1.46
N GLU A 64 9.96 -8.87 1.59
CA GLU A 64 10.75 -9.10 2.80
C GLU A 64 11.76 -7.99 3.02
N ASN A 65 12.43 -7.55 1.96
CA ASN A 65 13.40 -6.46 2.05
C ASN A 65 12.73 -5.19 2.55
N LEU A 66 11.57 -4.86 2.00
CA LEU A 66 10.82 -3.68 2.44
C LEU A 66 10.41 -3.81 3.90
N GLN A 67 9.94 -4.98 4.32
CA GLN A 67 9.56 -5.19 5.70
C GLN A 67 10.73 -4.96 6.65
N LEU A 68 11.92 -5.41 6.27
CA LEU A 68 13.12 -5.19 7.06
C LEU A 68 13.48 -3.71 7.11
N GLN A 69 13.41 -3.01 5.98
CA GLN A 69 13.69 -1.57 5.97
C GLN A 69 12.71 -0.81 6.84
N LEU A 70 11.43 -1.15 6.77
CA LEU A 70 10.42 -0.47 7.56
C LEU A 70 10.61 -0.74 9.05
N ALA A 71 10.91 -1.98 9.41
CA ALA A 71 11.16 -2.33 10.81
C ALA A 71 12.36 -1.56 11.35
N GLU A 72 13.43 -1.48 10.56
CA GLU A 72 14.63 -0.76 10.98
C GLU A 72 14.35 0.71 11.21
N ARG A 73 13.60 1.33 10.30
CA ARG A 73 13.27 2.76 10.45
C ARG A 73 12.40 3.01 11.68
N ARG A 74 11.50 2.08 12.00
CA ARG A 74 10.65 2.20 13.17
C ARG A 74 11.42 2.15 14.47
N MET A 75 12.56 1.47 14.47
CA MET A 75 13.39 1.39 15.69
C MET A 75 13.99 2.74 16.06
N TYR A 76 14.16 3.62 15.11
CA TYR A 76 14.82 4.91 15.32
C TYR A 76 13.89 6.11 15.27
N THR A 77 12.61 5.90 15.00
CA THR A 77 11.66 7.01 14.88
C THR A 77 10.39 6.68 15.62
N GLU A 78 9.75 7.72 16.17
CA GLU A 78 8.47 7.58 16.83
C GLU A 78 7.37 8.08 15.90
N ASN A 79 6.14 7.66 16.18
CA ASN A 79 4.96 8.10 15.45
C ASN A 79 5.06 7.84 13.94
N THR A 80 5.57 6.66 13.61
CA THR A 80 5.75 6.27 12.23
C THR A 80 4.55 5.46 11.76
N ILE A 81 4.00 5.84 10.61
CA ILE A 81 2.97 5.08 9.93
C ILE A 81 3.57 4.60 8.63
N SER A 82 3.42 3.32 8.33
CA SER A 82 3.97 2.77 7.10
C SER A 82 2.89 2.06 6.30
N LEU A 83 3.07 2.08 5.00
CA LEU A 83 2.17 1.47 4.04
C LEU A 83 3.02 0.64 3.07
N LEU A 84 2.85 -0.67 3.13
CA LEU A 84 3.52 -1.58 2.22
C LEU A 84 2.55 -1.90 1.08
N VAL A 85 3.02 -1.77 -0.15
CA VAL A 85 2.18 -1.88 -1.34
C VAL A 85 2.73 -2.96 -2.26
N TYR A 86 1.87 -3.85 -2.72
CA TYR A 86 2.24 -4.85 -3.70
C TYR A 86 1.00 -5.35 -4.43
N ALA A 87 1.22 -6.06 -5.53
CA ALA A 87 0.13 -6.61 -6.33
C ALA A 87 -0.10 -8.06 -6.00
N ALA A 88 -1.35 -8.49 -6.09
CA ALA A 88 -1.70 -9.90 -5.89
C ALA A 88 -2.97 -10.20 -6.68
N THR A 89 -3.20 -11.49 -6.91
CA THR A 89 -4.46 -11.95 -7.46
C THR A 89 -5.30 -12.45 -6.30
N VAL A 90 -6.50 -11.96 -6.19
CA VAL A 90 -7.37 -12.28 -5.06
C VAL A 90 -8.71 -12.82 -5.54
N SER A 91 -9.41 -13.53 -4.67
CA SER A 91 -10.77 -13.95 -4.92
C SER A 91 -11.71 -12.90 -4.32
N THR A 92 -12.61 -12.38 -5.14
CA THR A 92 -13.59 -11.42 -4.66
C THR A 92 -14.67 -12.16 -3.86
N PRO A 93 -15.49 -11.42 -3.09
CA PRO A 93 -16.61 -12.04 -2.38
C PRO A 93 -17.57 -12.81 -3.29
N MET A 94 -17.61 -12.47 -4.57
CA MET A 94 -18.47 -13.18 -5.52
C MET A 94 -17.79 -14.39 -6.15
N GLY A 95 -16.58 -14.73 -5.70
CA GLY A 95 -15.89 -15.91 -6.18
C GLY A 95 -15.08 -15.71 -7.45
N GLU A 96 -15.02 -14.50 -7.96
CA GLU A 96 -14.23 -14.20 -9.15
C GLU A 96 -12.80 -13.87 -8.74
N HIS A 97 -11.86 -14.11 -9.67
CA HIS A 97 -10.48 -13.72 -9.46
C HIS A 97 -10.24 -12.33 -10.00
N SER A 98 -9.48 -11.55 -9.30
CA SER A 98 -9.17 -10.20 -9.70
C SER A 98 -7.75 -9.85 -9.32
N ASP A 99 -7.11 -9.05 -10.17
CA ASP A 99 -5.87 -8.40 -9.76
C ASP A 99 -6.20 -7.34 -8.72
N ALA A 100 -5.34 -7.19 -7.75
CA ALA A 100 -5.59 -6.22 -6.68
C ALA A 100 -4.29 -5.58 -6.24
N ILE A 101 -4.42 -4.35 -5.78
CA ILE A 101 -3.35 -3.65 -5.09
C ILE A 101 -3.56 -3.88 -3.61
N ILE A 102 -2.55 -4.40 -2.94
CA ILE A 102 -2.61 -4.67 -1.51
C ILE A 102 -1.96 -3.50 -0.79
N PHE A 103 -2.68 -2.91 0.15
CA PHE A 103 -2.17 -1.88 1.04
C PHE A 103 -2.13 -2.46 2.45
N ASN A 104 -0.93 -2.68 2.94
CA ASN A 104 -0.70 -3.20 4.28
C ASN A 104 -0.22 -2.03 5.13
N ILE A 105 -1.12 -1.51 5.97
CA ILE A 105 -0.87 -0.31 6.76
C ILE A 105 -0.51 -0.72 8.17
N THR A 106 0.59 -0.19 8.68
CA THR A 106 0.98 -0.37 10.09
C THR A 106 1.00 1.01 10.72
N ASP A 107 0.17 1.19 11.74
CA ASP A 107 0.06 2.49 12.40
C ASP A 107 1.16 2.68 13.44
N SER A 108 1.12 3.82 14.13
CA SER A 108 2.17 4.17 15.09
C SER A 108 2.18 3.25 16.31
N ASN A 109 1.09 2.53 16.56
CA ASN A 109 1.01 1.56 17.65
C ASN A 109 1.40 0.16 17.22
N GLY A 110 1.74 -0.02 15.96
CA GLY A 110 2.09 -1.33 15.44
C GLY A 110 0.90 -2.14 15.00
N GLU A 111 -0.29 -1.59 15.01
CA GLU A 111 -1.46 -2.29 14.52
C GLU A 111 -1.44 -2.33 13.00
N ASN A 112 -1.78 -3.48 12.47
CA ASN A 112 -1.70 -3.77 11.05
C ASN A 112 -3.09 -3.95 10.46
N THR A 113 -3.34 -3.27 9.34
CA THR A 113 -4.61 -3.37 8.61
C THR A 113 -4.29 -3.56 7.14
N VAL A 114 -5.01 -4.46 6.50
CA VAL A 114 -4.81 -4.71 5.08
C VAL A 114 -6.07 -4.32 4.31
N THR A 115 -5.89 -3.51 3.30
CA THR A 115 -6.96 -3.09 2.40
C THR A 115 -6.59 -3.50 0.98
N LEU A 116 -7.54 -4.04 0.27
CA LEU A 116 -7.35 -4.49 -1.09
C LEU A 116 -8.14 -3.60 -2.04
N TYR A 117 -7.50 -3.17 -3.11
CA TYR A 117 -8.18 -2.44 -4.18
C TYR A 117 -8.12 -3.29 -5.44
N PRO A 118 -9.21 -3.93 -5.82
CA PRO A 118 -9.23 -4.61 -7.13
C PRO A 118 -8.99 -3.59 -8.23
N TYR A 119 -8.27 -3.98 -9.26
CA TYR A 119 -8.05 -3.09 -10.38
C TYR A 119 -8.15 -3.85 -11.70
N PHE A 120 -8.43 -3.10 -12.76
CA PHE A 120 -8.51 -3.66 -14.09
C PHE A 120 -8.15 -2.60 -15.11
N HIS A 121 -7.70 -3.07 -16.25
CA HIS A 121 -7.32 -2.19 -17.34
C HIS A 121 -8.55 -1.91 -18.22
N GLU A 122 -8.75 -0.65 -18.52
CA GLU A 122 -9.84 -0.24 -19.37
C GLU A 122 -9.36 0.87 -20.29
N GLN A 123 -9.17 0.56 -21.58
CA GLN A 123 -8.75 1.53 -22.58
C GLN A 123 -7.49 2.30 -22.18
N GLU A 124 -6.46 1.60 -21.80
CA GLU A 124 -5.19 2.20 -21.39
C GLU A 124 -5.25 2.93 -20.06
N CYS A 125 -6.37 2.85 -19.37
CA CYS A 125 -6.50 3.40 -18.04
C CYS A 125 -6.61 2.29 -17.01
N ILE A 126 -6.20 2.60 -15.80
CA ILE A 126 -6.36 1.69 -14.68
C ILE A 126 -7.58 2.13 -13.90
N LYS A 127 -8.50 1.20 -13.70
CA LYS A 127 -9.68 1.49 -12.88
C LYS A 127 -9.62 0.70 -11.59
N LEU A 128 -9.89 1.36 -10.50
CA LEU A 128 -9.94 0.73 -9.20
C LEU A 128 -11.38 0.39 -8.84
N GLY A 129 -11.57 -0.81 -8.32
CA GLY A 129 -12.85 -1.18 -7.76
C GLY A 129 -12.97 -0.71 -6.32
N ALA A 130 -14.09 -1.01 -5.69
CA ALA A 130 -14.30 -0.68 -4.30
C ALA A 130 -13.31 -1.47 -3.44
N PRO A 131 -12.75 -0.85 -2.39
CA PRO A 131 -11.78 -1.54 -1.56
C PRO A 131 -12.44 -2.57 -0.65
N PHE A 132 -11.68 -3.60 -0.32
CA PHE A 132 -12.04 -4.59 0.68
C PHE A 132 -11.03 -4.53 1.80
N THR A 133 -11.51 -4.68 3.03
CA THR A 133 -10.62 -4.77 4.18
C THR A 133 -10.45 -6.24 4.53
N CYS A 134 -9.21 -6.65 4.69
CA CYS A 134 -8.91 -8.01 5.11
C CYS A 134 -8.58 -8.04 6.58
N ASP A 135 -9.18 -8.99 7.25
CA ASP A 135 -8.88 -9.24 8.65
C ASP A 135 -8.11 -10.55 8.73
N PHE A 136 -6.87 -10.47 9.14
CA PHE A 136 -6.02 -11.65 9.28
C PHE A 136 -6.01 -12.21 10.69
N SER A 137 -6.88 -11.72 11.53
CA SER A 137 -6.94 -12.29 12.88
C SER A 137 -7.65 -13.63 12.81
N ASP A 138 -6.94 -14.64 13.12
CA ASP A 138 -7.50 -16.00 13.19
C ASP A 138 -7.83 -16.37 14.60
#